data_924433a0107746e19527eee8a42af88e
#
_entry.id   924433a0107746e19527eee8a42af88e
#
_cell.length_a   1.000
_cell.length_b   1.000
_cell.length_c   1.000
_cell.angle_alpha   90.00
_cell.angle_beta   90.00
_cell.angle_gamma   90.00
#
_symmetry.space_group_name_H-M   'P 1'
#
loop_
_entity.id
_entity.type
_entity.pdbx_description
1 polymer ?
#
loop_
_entity_poly.entity_id
_entity_poly.type
_entity_poly.pdbx_seq_one_letter_code
_entity_poly.pdbx_strand_id
1 'polypeptide(L)'
;MSTTPASVTASVPEGKKLVIVESPAKSKSIAKYLNAVGSGWVVDSSVGHIRDLPKPSDLPADMKKGPFGKFAVDTEHGFTPYYVVHPDKKKKVTELKRELKDAEALYLATDADREGEAIAWHLLDTLKPTVPVYRMTFGEITEEGVRRGLENIRELDTALVDAQETRRILDRLFGYELSPVLWRKVSRGLSAGRVQSVATRLVVERERERMAFVSAHYWGVEGTFTVAEGAQAADAVGSSFTARLSTVDGERVA
;
A
#
# COMPACT_ATOMS: atom_id res chain seq x y z
N MET A 1 -23.42 10.07 14.09
CA MET A 1 -23.27 11.51 13.75
C MET A 1 -21.96 11.63 12.98
N SER A 2 -22.06 11.88 11.68
CA SER A 2 -20.90 11.98 10.78
C SER A 2 -20.29 13.38 10.95
N THR A 3 -19.14 13.48 11.57
CA THR A 3 -18.34 14.71 11.61
C THR A 3 -17.53 14.80 10.32
N THR A 4 -17.96 15.64 9.40
CA THR A 4 -17.18 16.08 8.25
C THR A 4 -15.90 16.74 8.75
N PRO A 5 -14.69 16.33 8.34
CA PRO A 5 -13.47 17.03 8.74
C PRO A 5 -13.48 18.44 8.14
N ALA A 6 -13.20 19.43 8.99
CA ALA A 6 -13.08 20.82 8.58
C ALA A 6 -11.91 20.94 7.57
N SER A 7 -12.17 21.48 6.40
CA SER A 7 -11.16 21.87 5.43
C SER A 7 -10.34 23.02 6.01
N VAL A 8 -9.09 22.75 6.39
CA VAL A 8 -8.14 23.79 6.81
C VAL A 8 -7.62 24.45 5.52
N THR A 9 -8.22 25.56 5.13
CA THR A 9 -7.66 26.48 4.15
C THR A 9 -6.50 27.25 4.81
N ALA A 10 -5.39 26.55 5.06
CA ALA A 10 -4.15 27.21 5.49
C ALA A 10 -3.53 27.89 4.26
N SER A 11 -3.25 29.18 4.35
CA SER A 11 -2.46 29.89 3.35
C SER A 11 -1.09 29.19 3.25
N VAL A 12 -0.72 28.81 2.02
CA VAL A 12 0.60 28.18 1.77
C VAL A 12 1.69 29.19 2.16
N PRO A 13 2.65 28.84 3.04
CA PRO A 13 3.75 29.73 3.41
C PRO A 13 4.52 30.24 2.19
N GLU A 14 5.03 31.47 2.23
CA GLU A 14 5.80 32.04 1.10
C GLU A 14 7.22 31.48 1.00
N GLY A 15 7.81 31.03 2.12
CA GLY A 15 9.18 30.57 2.21
C GLY A 15 9.41 29.14 1.73
N LYS A 16 10.52 28.54 2.17
CA LYS A 16 10.90 27.16 1.83
C LYS A 16 9.93 26.14 2.45
N LYS A 17 9.38 25.27 1.60
CA LYS A 17 8.48 24.18 1.97
C LYS A 17 9.14 22.85 1.68
N LEU A 18 9.36 22.03 2.71
CA LEU A 18 9.90 20.68 2.56
C LEU A 18 8.76 19.70 2.33
N VAL A 19 8.81 18.96 1.23
CA VAL A 19 7.88 17.88 0.90
C VAL A 19 8.64 16.57 0.97
N ILE A 20 8.16 15.63 1.79
CA ILE A 20 8.77 14.30 1.89
C ILE A 20 7.81 13.27 1.29
N VAL A 21 8.28 12.58 0.27
CA VAL A 21 7.61 11.45 -0.38
C VAL A 21 8.26 10.12 0.03
N GLU A 22 7.67 8.99 -0.33
CA GLU A 22 8.21 7.68 0.03
C GLU A 22 9.36 7.21 -0.87
N SER A 23 9.39 7.62 -2.16
CA SER A 23 10.38 7.10 -3.11
C SER A 23 11.04 8.20 -3.95
N PRO A 24 12.34 8.01 -4.34
CA PRO A 24 13.06 8.96 -5.19
C PRO A 24 12.44 9.13 -6.59
N ALA A 25 11.79 8.09 -7.10
CA ALA A 25 11.11 8.16 -8.39
C ALA A 25 9.95 9.17 -8.36
N LYS A 26 9.15 9.13 -7.29
CA LYS A 26 8.03 10.06 -7.08
C LYS A 26 8.50 11.49 -6.84
N SER A 27 9.63 11.69 -6.15
CA SER A 27 10.12 13.04 -5.81
C SER A 27 10.36 13.91 -7.02
N LYS A 28 10.92 13.37 -8.09
CA LYS A 28 11.21 14.14 -9.33
C LYS A 28 9.94 14.64 -10.02
N SER A 29 8.93 13.78 -10.15
CA SER A 29 7.65 14.12 -10.78
C SER A 29 6.87 15.14 -9.95
N ILE A 30 6.79 14.91 -8.63
CA ILE A 30 6.09 15.79 -7.71
C ILE A 30 6.77 17.16 -7.62
N ALA A 31 8.11 17.23 -7.61
CA ALA A 31 8.85 18.48 -7.65
C ALA A 31 8.52 19.30 -8.91
N LYS A 32 8.43 18.65 -10.08
CA LYS A 32 8.05 19.30 -11.33
C LYS A 32 6.67 19.95 -11.23
N TYR A 33 5.68 19.22 -10.72
CA TYR A 33 4.30 19.71 -10.62
C TYR A 33 4.14 20.78 -9.55
N LEU A 34 4.77 20.64 -8.39
CA LEU A 34 4.74 21.65 -7.34
C LEU A 34 5.38 22.98 -7.77
N ASN A 35 6.48 22.92 -8.50
CA ASN A 35 7.14 24.12 -9.04
C ASN A 35 6.33 24.83 -10.14
N ALA A 36 5.39 24.14 -10.79
CA ALA A 36 4.43 24.74 -11.69
C ALA A 36 3.31 25.50 -10.94
N VAL A 37 2.98 25.08 -9.72
CA VAL A 37 1.95 25.71 -8.89
C VAL A 37 2.49 26.89 -8.09
N GLY A 38 3.77 26.90 -7.74
CA GLY A 38 4.39 27.98 -6.95
C GLY A 38 5.86 27.74 -6.67
N SER A 39 6.51 28.69 -6.02
CA SER A 39 7.94 28.66 -5.68
C SER A 39 8.21 28.15 -4.26
N GLY A 40 9.46 27.88 -3.95
CA GLY A 40 9.93 27.50 -2.62
C GLY A 40 9.75 26.03 -2.25
N TRP A 41 9.31 25.18 -3.16
CA TRP A 41 9.15 23.74 -2.93
C TRP A 41 10.47 22.99 -3.03
N VAL A 42 10.83 22.28 -1.97
CA VAL A 42 11.94 21.32 -1.95
C VAL A 42 11.35 19.93 -1.70
N VAL A 43 11.53 19.02 -2.65
CA VAL A 43 10.95 17.68 -2.59
C VAL A 43 12.07 16.67 -2.43
N ASP A 44 12.01 15.91 -1.35
CA ASP A 44 12.93 14.80 -1.08
C ASP A 44 12.17 13.53 -0.72
N SER A 45 12.85 12.41 -0.58
CA SER A 45 12.22 11.13 -0.26
C SER A 45 12.81 10.48 0.99
N SER A 46 11.96 9.75 1.73
CA SER A 46 12.39 8.89 2.85
C SER A 46 13.07 7.59 2.40
N VAL A 47 12.91 7.24 1.11
CA VAL A 47 13.33 5.94 0.56
C VAL A 47 12.65 4.78 1.31
N GLY A 48 11.33 4.87 1.51
CA GLY A 48 10.52 3.92 2.27
C GLY A 48 10.55 4.18 3.78
N HIS A 49 10.28 3.14 4.57
CA HIS A 49 10.31 3.25 6.03
C HIS A 49 11.69 3.61 6.57
N ILE A 50 11.75 4.57 7.48
CA ILE A 50 12.99 5.00 8.14
C ILE A 50 13.25 4.29 9.47
N ARG A 51 12.19 3.72 10.09
CA ARG A 51 12.25 2.95 11.33
C ARG A 51 11.67 1.56 11.12
N ASP A 52 12.15 0.61 11.91
CA ASP A 52 11.56 -0.72 12.01
C ASP A 52 11.83 -1.31 13.42
N LEU A 53 11.18 -2.44 13.70
CA LEU A 53 11.46 -3.25 14.88
C LEU A 53 12.87 -3.83 14.77
N PRO A 54 13.77 -3.63 15.74
CA PRO A 54 15.12 -4.21 15.69
C PRO A 54 15.07 -5.73 15.83
N LYS A 55 16.19 -6.37 15.53
CA LYS A 55 16.38 -7.77 15.90
C LYS A 55 16.53 -7.87 17.43
N PRO A 56 16.16 -9.01 18.06
CA PRO A 56 16.35 -9.18 19.50
C PRO A 56 17.80 -8.99 19.97
N SER A 57 18.76 -9.35 19.13
CA SER A 57 20.20 -9.11 19.37
C SER A 57 20.55 -7.63 19.51
N ASP A 58 19.83 -6.76 18.84
CA ASP A 58 20.12 -5.35 18.69
C ASP A 58 19.36 -4.48 19.71
N LEU A 59 18.53 -5.13 20.55
CA LEU A 59 17.83 -4.46 21.66
C LEU A 59 18.84 -3.98 22.72
N PRO A 60 18.52 -2.88 23.43
CA PRO A 60 19.24 -2.47 24.65
C PRO A 60 19.31 -3.60 25.67
N ALA A 61 20.38 -3.64 26.46
CA ALA A 61 20.66 -4.74 27.37
C ALA A 61 19.57 -4.96 28.43
N ASP A 62 18.96 -3.89 28.90
CA ASP A 62 17.84 -3.85 29.85
C ASP A 62 16.54 -4.41 29.25
N MET A 63 16.32 -4.23 27.95
CA MET A 63 15.13 -4.71 27.26
C MET A 63 15.23 -6.18 26.81
N LYS A 64 16.45 -6.74 26.71
CA LYS A 64 16.65 -8.13 26.25
C LYS A 64 16.03 -9.19 27.15
N LYS A 65 15.93 -8.91 28.45
CA LYS A 65 15.40 -9.85 29.47
C LYS A 65 13.94 -9.58 29.85
N GLY A 66 13.35 -8.48 29.35
CA GLY A 66 12.00 -8.06 29.62
C GLY A 66 10.98 -8.48 28.53
N PRO A 67 9.76 -7.93 28.58
CA PRO A 67 8.66 -8.24 27.66
C PRO A 67 9.02 -8.00 26.18
N PHE A 68 9.96 -7.09 25.90
CA PHE A 68 10.45 -6.79 24.55
C PHE A 68 11.42 -7.82 23.99
N GLY A 69 12.03 -8.65 24.84
CA GLY A 69 13.24 -9.41 24.53
C GLY A 69 13.17 -10.32 23.30
N LYS A 70 12.00 -10.91 23.05
CA LYS A 70 11.82 -11.86 21.95
C LYS A 70 11.43 -11.19 20.63
N PHE A 71 10.61 -10.13 20.69
CA PHE A 71 9.94 -9.61 19.49
C PHE A 71 10.25 -8.13 19.20
N ALA A 72 10.91 -7.43 20.12
CA ALA A 72 10.97 -5.97 20.17
C ALA A 72 9.56 -5.32 20.28
N VAL A 73 8.63 -6.05 20.90
CA VAL A 73 7.26 -5.66 21.19
C VAL A 73 6.94 -6.11 22.60
N ASP A 74 6.34 -5.22 23.40
CA ASP A 74 5.84 -5.57 24.75
C ASP A 74 4.57 -6.40 24.61
N THR A 75 4.70 -7.72 24.71
CA THR A 75 3.56 -8.64 24.58
C THR A 75 2.71 -8.76 25.86
N GLU A 76 3.14 -8.17 26.96
CA GLU A 76 2.46 -8.23 28.25
C GLU A 76 1.61 -6.98 28.51
N HIS A 77 1.99 -5.84 27.92
CA HIS A 77 1.33 -4.55 28.16
C HIS A 77 0.98 -3.83 26.85
N GLY A 78 -0.10 -4.25 26.20
CA GLY A 78 -0.71 -3.54 25.07
C GLY A 78 0.02 -3.63 23.74
N PHE A 79 0.95 -4.56 23.57
CA PHE A 79 1.71 -4.80 22.33
C PHE A 79 2.51 -3.59 21.83
N THR A 80 2.99 -2.75 22.75
CA THR A 80 3.76 -1.56 22.40
C THR A 80 5.05 -1.94 21.65
N PRO A 81 5.27 -1.44 20.42
CA PRO A 81 6.47 -1.75 19.65
C PRO A 81 7.65 -0.86 20.06
N TYR A 82 8.86 -1.40 19.99
CA TYR A 82 10.09 -0.64 20.14
C TYR A 82 10.71 -0.41 18.76
N TYR A 83 10.58 0.81 18.23
CA TYR A 83 11.11 1.19 16.94
C TYR A 83 12.49 1.81 17.03
N VAL A 84 13.35 1.47 16.08
CA VAL A 84 14.68 2.09 15.91
C VAL A 84 14.84 2.60 14.48
N VAL A 85 15.60 3.66 14.29
CA VAL A 85 16.01 4.11 12.95
C VAL A 85 16.93 3.04 12.35
N HIS A 86 16.55 2.54 11.18
CA HIS A 86 17.35 1.55 10.47
C HIS A 86 18.75 2.09 10.18
N PRO A 87 19.85 1.31 10.41
CA PRO A 87 21.20 1.79 10.20
C PRO A 87 21.43 2.47 8.85
N ASP A 88 20.91 1.88 7.76
CA ASP A 88 21.04 2.40 6.39
C ASP A 88 20.27 3.72 6.18
N LYS A 89 19.34 4.05 7.06
CA LYS A 89 18.51 5.26 6.98
C LYS A 89 19.05 6.43 7.80
N LYS A 90 20.04 6.21 8.68
CA LYS A 90 20.60 7.25 9.56
C LYS A 90 21.10 8.46 8.77
N LYS A 91 21.80 8.22 7.64
CA LYS A 91 22.29 9.28 6.76
C LYS A 91 21.12 10.08 6.19
N LYS A 92 20.10 9.38 5.67
CA LYS A 92 18.90 10.01 5.08
C LYS A 92 18.13 10.84 6.11
N VAL A 93 17.94 10.33 7.32
CA VAL A 93 17.32 11.06 8.41
C VAL A 93 18.11 12.33 8.76
N THR A 94 19.44 12.28 8.75
CA THR A 94 20.31 13.45 8.99
C THR A 94 20.15 14.48 7.87
N GLU A 95 20.05 14.06 6.61
CA GLU A 95 19.81 14.94 5.46
C GLU A 95 18.45 15.64 5.59
N LEU A 96 17.38 14.88 5.84
CA LEU A 96 16.03 15.42 6.02
C LEU A 96 15.94 16.40 7.20
N LYS A 97 16.62 16.09 8.31
CA LYS A 97 16.70 17.04 9.46
C LYS A 97 17.41 18.35 9.09
N ARG A 98 18.43 18.29 8.26
CA ARG A 98 19.14 19.49 7.78
C ARG A 98 18.23 20.34 6.89
N GLU A 99 17.51 19.70 5.95
CA GLU A 99 16.59 20.39 5.05
C GLU A 99 15.41 21.02 5.79
N LEU A 100 14.94 20.35 6.84
CA LEU A 100 13.84 20.82 7.67
C LEU A 100 14.19 22.06 8.49
N LYS A 101 15.47 22.25 8.87
CA LYS A 101 15.89 23.42 9.65
C LYS A 101 15.59 24.76 8.97
N ASP A 102 15.68 24.78 7.64
CA ASP A 102 15.48 25.99 6.83
C ASP A 102 14.07 26.05 6.23
N ALA A 103 13.21 25.12 6.58
CA ALA A 103 11.85 25.04 6.06
C ALA A 103 10.87 25.80 6.97
N GLU A 104 9.89 26.45 6.38
CA GLU A 104 8.77 27.10 7.08
C GLU A 104 7.57 26.17 7.25
N ALA A 105 7.52 25.08 6.47
CA ALA A 105 6.49 24.05 6.58
C ALA A 105 7.01 22.70 6.11
N LEU A 106 6.45 21.63 6.67
CA LEU A 106 6.68 20.24 6.29
C LEU A 106 5.42 19.65 5.70
N TYR A 107 5.52 19.11 4.50
CA TYR A 107 4.45 18.35 3.83
C TYR A 107 4.84 16.88 3.77
N LEU A 108 4.04 16.01 4.38
CA LEU A 108 4.20 14.56 4.31
C LEU A 108 3.31 14.05 3.18
N ALA A 109 3.94 13.72 2.04
CA ALA A 109 3.28 13.41 0.78
C ALA A 109 3.50 11.95 0.34
N THR A 110 3.43 11.03 1.30
CA THR A 110 3.46 9.58 1.10
C THR A 110 2.09 9.09 0.62
N ASP A 111 2.01 7.85 0.13
CA ASP A 111 0.77 7.28 -0.43
C ASP A 111 -0.44 7.36 0.51
N ALA A 112 -1.62 7.35 -0.08
CA ALA A 112 -2.90 7.46 0.64
C ALA A 112 -3.37 6.09 1.16
N ASP A 113 -2.46 5.27 1.67
CA ASP A 113 -2.74 3.98 2.27
C ASP A 113 -2.11 3.87 3.67
N ARG A 114 -2.35 2.75 4.36
CA ARG A 114 -1.82 2.54 5.72
C ARG A 114 -0.28 2.50 5.77
N GLU A 115 0.40 2.03 4.71
CA GLU A 115 1.86 2.01 4.66
C GLU A 115 2.40 3.44 4.53
N GLY A 116 1.82 4.26 3.65
CA GLY A 116 2.19 5.67 3.50
C GLY A 116 1.89 6.49 4.76
N GLU A 117 0.78 6.19 5.44
CA GLU A 117 0.43 6.86 6.69
C GLU A 117 1.42 6.53 7.82
N ALA A 118 1.83 5.26 7.93
CA ALA A 118 2.86 4.85 8.89
C ALA A 118 4.24 5.45 8.58
N ILE A 119 4.63 5.55 7.29
CA ILE A 119 5.86 6.24 6.89
C ILE A 119 5.81 7.70 7.34
N ALA A 120 4.70 8.41 7.09
CA ALA A 120 4.50 9.78 7.50
C ALA A 120 4.59 9.95 9.03
N TRP A 121 3.95 9.05 9.79
CA TRP A 121 4.02 9.03 11.24
C TRP A 121 5.46 8.78 11.76
N HIS A 122 6.17 7.81 11.19
CA HIS A 122 7.57 7.56 11.54
C HIS A 122 8.48 8.76 11.26
N LEU A 123 8.22 9.48 10.15
CA LEU A 123 8.93 10.71 9.82
C LEU A 123 8.65 11.80 10.86
N LEU A 124 7.39 12.03 11.20
CA LEU A 124 6.97 13.03 12.18
C LEU A 124 7.64 12.78 13.53
N ASP A 125 7.57 11.55 14.05
CA ASP A 125 8.16 11.20 15.35
C ASP A 125 9.70 11.23 15.35
N THR A 126 10.35 10.95 14.21
CA THR A 126 11.81 10.94 14.11
C THR A 126 12.40 12.32 13.86
N LEU A 127 11.76 13.14 13.03
CA LEU A 127 12.23 14.46 12.66
C LEU A 127 11.88 15.50 13.73
N LYS A 128 10.76 15.33 14.44
CA LYS A 128 10.23 16.22 15.48
C LYS A 128 10.22 17.68 15.02
N PRO A 129 9.48 17.99 13.93
CA PRO A 129 9.45 19.32 13.35
C PRO A 129 8.91 20.35 14.34
N THR A 130 9.45 21.56 14.30
CA THR A 130 8.94 22.72 15.04
C THR A 130 8.10 23.64 14.16
N VAL A 131 8.01 23.32 12.87
CA VAL A 131 7.21 24.04 11.87
C VAL A 131 5.85 23.35 11.66
N PRO A 132 4.86 24.05 11.08
CA PRO A 132 3.60 23.42 10.71
C PRO A 132 3.79 22.17 9.83
N VAL A 133 3.02 21.13 10.13
CA VAL A 133 3.06 19.85 9.41
C VAL A 133 1.72 19.61 8.72
N TYR A 134 1.78 19.27 7.46
CA TYR A 134 0.62 18.99 6.64
C TYR A 134 0.72 17.61 6.00
N ARG A 135 -0.35 16.85 6.06
CA ARG A 135 -0.50 15.60 5.34
C ARG A 135 -1.12 15.87 3.98
N MET A 136 -0.39 15.61 2.92
CA MET A 136 -0.85 15.75 1.54
C MET A 136 -0.99 14.36 0.91
N THR A 137 -2.14 14.06 0.32
CA THR A 137 -2.40 12.79 -0.36
C THR A 137 -2.95 13.04 -1.76
N PHE A 138 -2.57 12.16 -2.69
CA PHE A 138 -3.08 12.21 -4.06
C PHE A 138 -3.23 10.78 -4.59
N GLY A 139 -4.28 10.54 -5.39
CA GLY A 139 -4.53 9.22 -5.98
C GLY A 139 -3.69 8.93 -7.22
N GLU A 140 -3.15 9.98 -7.84
CA GLU A 140 -2.32 9.91 -9.05
C GLU A 140 -1.24 10.99 -9.05
N ILE A 141 -0.09 10.69 -9.69
CA ILE A 141 1.03 11.62 -9.79
C ILE A 141 0.91 12.38 -11.13
N THR A 142 -0.08 13.26 -11.18
CA THR A 142 -0.33 14.20 -12.28
C THR A 142 -0.33 15.63 -11.71
N GLU A 143 -0.23 16.63 -12.57
CA GLU A 143 -0.31 18.03 -12.15
C GLU A 143 -1.62 18.32 -11.42
N GLU A 144 -2.72 17.85 -11.96
CA GLU A 144 -4.06 18.00 -11.37
C GLU A 144 -4.18 17.23 -10.04
N GLY A 145 -3.64 16.00 -9.96
CA GLY A 145 -3.62 15.21 -8.73
C GLY A 145 -2.84 15.89 -7.61
N VAL A 146 -1.67 16.46 -7.92
CA VAL A 146 -0.83 17.19 -6.95
C VAL A 146 -1.51 18.49 -6.52
N ARG A 147 -2.15 19.23 -7.44
CA ARG A 147 -2.91 20.45 -7.12
C ARG A 147 -4.06 20.14 -6.18
N ARG A 148 -4.88 19.13 -6.48
CA ARG A 148 -5.95 18.66 -5.58
C ARG A 148 -5.42 18.22 -4.21
N GLY A 149 -4.24 17.60 -4.18
CA GLY A 149 -3.60 17.22 -2.92
C GLY A 149 -3.23 18.42 -2.04
N LEU A 150 -2.82 19.54 -2.63
CA LEU A 150 -2.56 20.79 -1.91
C LEU A 150 -3.86 21.46 -1.40
N GLU A 151 -4.94 21.37 -2.16
CA GLU A 151 -6.25 21.90 -1.78
C GLU A 151 -6.92 21.08 -0.66
N ASN A 152 -6.54 19.79 -0.52
CA ASN A 152 -7.14 18.84 0.42
C ASN A 152 -6.13 18.33 1.45
N ILE A 153 -5.33 19.23 2.01
CA ILE A 153 -4.41 18.90 3.12
C ILE A 153 -5.21 18.49 4.37
N ARG A 154 -4.67 17.54 5.11
CA ARG A 154 -5.30 17.00 6.32
C ARG A 154 -4.29 16.71 7.42
N GLU A 155 -4.75 16.25 8.54
CA GLU A 155 -3.92 15.65 9.58
C GLU A 155 -3.62 14.18 9.27
N LEU A 156 -2.67 13.60 10.01
CA LEU A 156 -2.39 12.16 9.97
C LEU A 156 -3.60 11.35 10.44
N ASP A 157 -3.89 10.29 9.73
CA ASP A 157 -4.91 9.31 10.12
C ASP A 157 -4.29 8.26 11.05
N THR A 158 -4.46 8.47 12.35
CA THR A 158 -3.92 7.58 13.38
C THR A 158 -4.52 6.18 13.31
N ALA A 159 -5.76 6.03 12.84
CA ALA A 159 -6.37 4.71 12.70
C ALA A 159 -5.69 3.88 11.60
N LEU A 160 -5.26 4.51 10.51
CA LEU A 160 -4.45 3.86 9.48
C LEU A 160 -3.04 3.52 10.00
N VAL A 161 -2.45 4.38 10.82
CA VAL A 161 -1.15 4.10 11.48
C VAL A 161 -1.30 2.87 12.37
N ASP A 162 -2.30 2.83 13.24
CA ASP A 162 -2.56 1.69 14.14
C ASP A 162 -2.80 0.39 13.37
N ALA A 163 -3.49 0.47 12.24
CA ALA A 163 -3.72 -0.68 11.36
C ALA A 163 -2.42 -1.23 10.76
N GLN A 164 -1.49 -0.36 10.39
CA GLN A 164 -0.17 -0.74 9.90
C GLN A 164 0.70 -1.30 11.02
N GLU A 165 0.75 -0.65 12.19
CA GLU A 165 1.47 -1.14 13.36
C GLU A 165 0.99 -2.53 13.79
N THR A 166 -0.32 -2.73 13.89
CA THR A 166 -0.92 -4.03 14.19
C THR A 166 -0.45 -5.09 13.21
N ARG A 167 -0.48 -4.78 11.91
CA ARG A 167 0.03 -5.70 10.88
C ARG A 167 1.51 -5.99 11.07
N ARG A 168 2.33 -4.97 11.33
CA ARG A 168 3.77 -5.12 11.51
C ARG A 168 4.11 -6.00 12.71
N ILE A 169 3.40 -5.79 13.83
CA ILE A 169 3.52 -6.59 15.04
C ILE A 169 3.11 -8.04 14.77
N LEU A 170 1.96 -8.26 14.15
CA LEU A 170 1.47 -9.61 13.79
C LEU A 170 2.47 -10.36 12.90
N ASP A 171 3.03 -9.70 11.89
CA ASP A 171 4.03 -10.32 11.01
C ASP A 171 5.31 -10.67 11.78
N ARG A 172 5.72 -9.85 12.76
CA ARG A 172 6.83 -10.13 13.66
C ARG A 172 6.55 -11.35 14.55
N LEU A 173 5.43 -11.36 15.25
CA LEU A 173 5.04 -12.46 16.14
C LEU A 173 4.93 -13.78 15.38
N PHE A 174 4.19 -13.78 14.27
CA PHE A 174 3.98 -14.95 13.42
C PHE A 174 5.32 -15.50 12.89
N GLY A 175 6.15 -14.64 12.32
CA GLY A 175 7.43 -15.06 11.75
C GLY A 175 8.38 -15.65 12.79
N TYR A 176 8.48 -15.04 13.95
CA TYR A 176 9.39 -15.48 15.02
C TYR A 176 8.91 -16.72 15.75
N GLU A 177 7.61 -16.97 15.81
CA GLU A 177 7.07 -18.21 16.41
C GLU A 177 7.11 -19.38 15.45
N LEU A 178 6.78 -19.19 14.18
CA LEU A 178 6.64 -20.29 13.24
C LEU A 178 7.93 -20.65 12.49
N SER A 179 8.84 -19.69 12.21
CA SER A 179 10.09 -20.01 11.52
C SER A 179 10.94 -21.06 12.25
N PRO A 180 11.07 -21.05 13.60
CA PRO A 180 11.76 -22.10 14.32
C PRO A 180 11.13 -23.48 14.18
N VAL A 181 9.81 -23.56 13.98
CA VAL A 181 9.12 -24.84 13.71
C VAL A 181 9.57 -25.39 12.35
N LEU A 182 9.61 -24.54 11.32
CA LEU A 182 10.12 -24.91 10.00
C LEU A 182 11.58 -25.39 10.07
N TRP A 183 12.43 -24.72 10.87
CA TRP A 183 13.84 -25.11 11.02
C TRP A 183 14.00 -26.48 11.65
N ARG A 184 13.12 -26.85 12.57
CA ARG A 184 13.16 -28.17 13.23
C ARG A 184 12.56 -29.28 12.38
N LYS A 185 11.52 -28.96 11.56
CA LYS A 185 10.72 -29.98 10.88
C LYS A 185 11.05 -30.12 9.39
N VAL A 186 11.60 -29.08 8.77
CA VAL A 186 11.86 -29.05 7.33
C VAL A 186 13.37 -28.78 7.05
N SER A 187 13.82 -27.51 7.17
CA SER A 187 15.19 -27.10 6.92
C SER A 187 15.52 -25.79 7.58
N ARG A 188 16.77 -25.61 8.00
CA ARG A 188 17.28 -24.33 8.53
C ARG A 188 17.25 -23.25 7.43
N GLY A 189 17.02 -22.00 7.85
CA GLY A 189 17.01 -20.83 6.96
C GLY A 189 15.67 -20.56 6.28
N LEU A 190 14.67 -21.44 6.42
CA LEU A 190 13.31 -21.16 5.96
C LEU A 190 12.64 -20.09 6.83
N SER A 191 11.77 -19.29 6.25
CA SER A 191 10.96 -18.31 6.98
C SER A 191 9.47 -18.59 6.79
N ALA A 192 8.73 -18.45 7.88
CA ALA A 192 7.27 -18.41 7.84
C ALA A 192 6.83 -16.95 7.76
N GLY A 193 5.87 -16.66 6.90
CA GLY A 193 5.28 -15.33 6.77
C GLY A 193 3.79 -15.46 6.48
N ARG A 194 2.99 -14.64 7.10
CA ARG A 194 1.54 -14.67 6.98
C ARG A 194 1.08 -14.49 5.53
N VAL A 195 1.65 -13.51 4.82
CA VAL A 195 1.37 -13.26 3.39
C VAL A 195 2.08 -14.29 2.51
N GLN A 196 3.34 -14.58 2.77
CA GLN A 196 4.16 -15.55 2.05
C GLN A 196 3.53 -16.95 2.01
N SER A 197 3.01 -17.43 3.14
CA SER A 197 2.39 -18.76 3.22
C SER A 197 1.13 -18.87 2.38
N VAL A 198 0.28 -17.83 2.40
CA VAL A 198 -0.93 -17.78 1.57
C VAL A 198 -0.58 -17.68 0.09
N ALA A 199 0.34 -16.81 -0.29
CA ALA A 199 0.77 -16.67 -1.68
C ALA A 199 1.34 -17.99 -2.25
N THR A 200 2.19 -18.68 -1.49
CA THR A 200 2.72 -19.98 -1.88
C THR A 200 1.61 -21.01 -2.06
N ARG A 201 0.64 -21.04 -1.14
CA ARG A 201 -0.51 -21.94 -1.24
C ARG A 201 -1.32 -21.71 -2.52
N LEU A 202 -1.65 -20.46 -2.84
CA LEU A 202 -2.40 -20.11 -4.05
C LEU A 202 -1.67 -20.56 -5.33
N VAL A 203 -0.36 -20.36 -5.40
CA VAL A 203 0.46 -20.82 -6.53
C VAL A 203 0.46 -22.34 -6.63
N VAL A 204 0.63 -23.05 -5.52
CA VAL A 204 0.63 -24.52 -5.50
C VAL A 204 -0.74 -25.09 -5.89
N GLU A 205 -1.84 -24.52 -5.37
CA GLU A 205 -3.19 -24.94 -5.72
C GLU A 205 -3.45 -24.74 -7.22
N ARG A 206 -3.09 -23.58 -7.75
CA ARG A 206 -3.23 -23.30 -9.20
C ARG A 206 -2.39 -24.23 -10.07
N GLU A 207 -1.18 -24.55 -9.65
CA GLU A 207 -0.33 -25.50 -10.38
C GLU A 207 -0.90 -26.92 -10.35
N ARG A 208 -1.51 -27.36 -9.25
CA ARG A 208 -2.22 -28.63 -9.17
C ARG A 208 -3.41 -28.68 -10.11
N GLU A 209 -4.22 -27.62 -10.19
CA GLU A 209 -5.30 -27.49 -11.18
C GLU A 209 -4.77 -27.59 -12.60
N ARG A 210 -3.65 -26.89 -12.89
CA ARG A 210 -3.01 -26.95 -14.21
C ARG A 210 -2.55 -28.35 -14.57
N MET A 211 -1.95 -29.07 -13.62
CA MET A 211 -1.49 -30.45 -13.82
C MET A 211 -2.65 -31.43 -14.00
N ALA A 212 -3.77 -31.19 -13.32
CA ALA A 212 -4.98 -32.02 -13.41
C ALA A 212 -5.83 -31.69 -14.64
N PHE A 213 -5.55 -30.58 -15.33
CA PHE A 213 -6.34 -30.15 -16.48
C PHE A 213 -6.16 -31.10 -17.65
N VAL A 214 -7.28 -31.66 -18.12
CA VAL A 214 -7.35 -32.49 -19.34
C VAL A 214 -7.85 -31.61 -20.47
N SER A 215 -7.02 -31.43 -21.49
CA SER A 215 -7.41 -30.67 -22.66
C SER A 215 -8.51 -31.44 -23.43
N ALA A 216 -9.59 -30.75 -23.69
CA ALA A 216 -10.69 -31.28 -24.48
C ALA A 216 -10.98 -30.36 -25.67
N HIS A 217 -11.44 -30.96 -26.76
CA HIS A 217 -11.94 -30.22 -27.92
C HIS A 217 -13.46 -30.18 -27.87
N TYR A 218 -14.02 -29.07 -28.24
CA TYR A 218 -15.47 -28.93 -28.39
C TYR A 218 -15.79 -28.16 -29.65
N TRP A 219 -17.00 -28.37 -30.16
CA TRP A 219 -17.52 -27.68 -31.31
C TRP A 219 -18.60 -26.69 -30.88
N GLY A 220 -18.48 -25.46 -31.31
CA GLY A 220 -19.54 -24.46 -31.20
C GLY A 220 -20.25 -24.38 -32.56
N VAL A 221 -21.58 -24.38 -32.56
CA VAL A 221 -22.38 -24.15 -33.75
C VAL A 221 -23.08 -22.81 -33.63
N GLU A 222 -22.82 -21.94 -34.58
CA GLU A 222 -23.43 -20.62 -34.66
C GLU A 222 -24.09 -20.49 -36.05
N GLY A 223 -25.34 -20.05 -36.08
CA GLY A 223 -26.09 -19.85 -37.30
C GLY A 223 -26.53 -18.39 -37.45
N THR A 224 -26.42 -17.86 -38.65
CA THR A 224 -27.05 -16.61 -39.02
C THR A 224 -28.40 -16.88 -39.68
N PHE A 225 -29.44 -16.32 -39.13
CA PHE A 225 -30.82 -16.51 -39.56
C PHE A 225 -31.36 -15.20 -40.10
N THR A 226 -32.17 -15.27 -41.16
CA THR A 226 -32.89 -14.12 -41.72
C THR A 226 -34.37 -14.30 -41.45
N VAL A 227 -35.03 -13.26 -41.01
CA VAL A 227 -36.48 -13.27 -40.76
C VAL A 227 -37.23 -13.37 -42.09
N ALA A 228 -37.93 -14.49 -42.29
CA ALA A 228 -38.68 -14.77 -43.51
C ALA A 228 -39.99 -13.97 -43.58
N GLU A 229 -40.52 -13.83 -44.78
CA GLU A 229 -41.86 -13.31 -45.01
C GLU A 229 -42.93 -14.17 -44.29
N GLY A 230 -43.89 -13.51 -43.64
CA GLY A 230 -44.94 -14.17 -42.85
C GLY A 230 -44.61 -14.38 -41.40
N ALA A 231 -43.45 -13.91 -40.91
CA ALA A 231 -43.17 -13.85 -39.47
C ALA A 231 -44.10 -12.88 -38.75
N GLN A 232 -44.43 -13.15 -37.48
CA GLN A 232 -45.30 -12.28 -36.65
C GLN A 232 -44.75 -10.85 -36.48
N ALA A 233 -43.44 -10.69 -36.59
CA ALA A 233 -42.77 -9.38 -36.54
C ALA A 233 -42.58 -8.87 -37.99
N ALA A 234 -43.61 -8.32 -38.57
CA ALA A 234 -43.59 -7.83 -39.96
C ALA A 234 -42.48 -6.78 -40.22
N ASP A 235 -42.23 -5.94 -39.25
CA ASP A 235 -41.17 -4.89 -39.32
C ASP A 235 -39.76 -5.44 -39.34
N ALA A 236 -39.56 -6.70 -39.00
CA ALA A 236 -38.24 -7.35 -38.93
C ALA A 236 -37.96 -8.24 -40.18
N VAL A 237 -38.90 -8.37 -41.11
CA VAL A 237 -38.70 -9.18 -42.33
C VAL A 237 -37.48 -8.71 -43.11
N GLY A 238 -36.58 -9.64 -43.44
CA GLY A 238 -35.32 -9.37 -44.12
C GLY A 238 -34.14 -8.97 -43.16
N SER A 239 -34.41 -8.72 -41.89
CA SER A 239 -33.33 -8.51 -40.91
C SER A 239 -32.66 -9.84 -40.55
N SER A 240 -31.38 -9.81 -40.22
CA SER A 240 -30.60 -10.96 -39.83
C SER A 240 -30.19 -10.91 -38.39
N PHE A 241 -30.15 -12.05 -37.71
CA PHE A 241 -29.62 -12.22 -36.36
C PHE A 241 -28.75 -13.47 -36.25
N THR A 242 -27.83 -13.47 -35.34
CA THR A 242 -26.95 -14.61 -35.05
C THR A 242 -27.44 -15.33 -33.80
N ALA A 243 -27.50 -16.65 -33.84
CA ALA A 243 -27.86 -17.49 -32.70
C ALA A 243 -26.86 -18.63 -32.56
N ARG A 244 -26.55 -18.96 -31.30
CA ARG A 244 -25.66 -20.07 -30.94
C ARG A 244 -26.50 -21.26 -30.47
N LEU A 245 -26.12 -22.46 -30.89
CA LEU A 245 -26.72 -23.70 -30.42
C LEU A 245 -26.51 -23.83 -28.92
N SER A 246 -27.57 -23.94 -28.16
CA SER A 246 -27.56 -24.06 -26.70
C SER A 246 -28.05 -25.41 -26.18
N THR A 247 -28.96 -26.05 -26.93
CA THR A 247 -29.56 -27.34 -26.55
C THR A 247 -29.78 -28.20 -27.78
N VAL A 248 -29.65 -29.52 -27.61
CA VAL A 248 -30.02 -30.53 -28.60
C VAL A 248 -30.89 -31.55 -27.87
N ASP A 249 -32.08 -31.83 -28.42
CA ASP A 249 -33.08 -32.78 -27.85
C ASP A 249 -33.43 -32.48 -26.39
N GLY A 250 -33.39 -31.18 -25.99
CA GLY A 250 -33.69 -30.72 -24.65
C GLY A 250 -32.50 -30.76 -23.68
N GLU A 251 -31.38 -31.36 -24.07
CA GLU A 251 -30.16 -31.37 -23.30
C GLU A 251 -29.23 -30.20 -23.67
N ARG A 252 -28.64 -29.57 -22.67
CA ARG A 252 -27.73 -28.46 -22.89
C ARG A 252 -26.43 -28.92 -23.53
N VAL A 253 -26.03 -28.27 -24.59
CA VAL A 253 -24.72 -28.49 -25.22
C VAL A 253 -23.66 -27.86 -24.32
N ALA A 254 -22.60 -28.62 -23.98
CA ALA A 254 -21.53 -28.21 -23.03
C ALA A 254 -20.73 -27.02 -23.61
#